data_a8f1ee7caa2223cd789176b9b99f2fa2
#
_entry.id   a8f1ee7caa2223cd789176b9b99f2fa2
#
_cell.length_a   1.000
_cell.length_b   1.000
_cell.length_c   1.000
_cell.angle_alpha   90.00
_cell.angle_beta   90.00
_cell.angle_gamma   90.00
#
_symmetry.space_group_name_H-M   'P 1'
#
loop_
_entity.id
_entity.type
_entity.pdbx_description
1 polymer ?
#
loop_
_entity_poly.entity_id
_entity_poly.type
_entity_poly.pdbx_seq_one_letter_code
_entity_poly.pdbx_strand_id
1 'polypeptide(L)'
;MNRHITRESEMLRKARVKLGYSQQQVATMAGMQIRQYQRFEYGEREVYHVNLRAGLLLCAVLELDPVTLIFGDKPEALNALINQRTAKGTMIRRKRK
;
A
#
# COMPACT_ATOMS: atom_id res chain seq x y z
N MET A 1 18.49 9.87 -10.92
CA MET A 1 17.29 9.28 -10.49
C MET A 1 16.57 10.08 -9.47
N ASN A 2 15.36 10.35 -9.73
CA ASN A 2 14.57 11.15 -8.82
C ASN A 2 13.84 10.30 -7.83
N ARG A 3 14.08 10.61 -6.58
CA ARG A 3 13.38 9.94 -5.55
C ARG A 3 12.41 10.89 -4.95
N HIS A 4 11.18 10.45 -4.84
CA HIS A 4 10.17 11.24 -4.17
C HIS A 4 9.80 10.52 -2.91
N ILE A 5 10.31 10.98 -1.79
CA ILE A 5 10.03 10.33 -0.52
C ILE A 5 8.59 10.62 -0.15
N THR A 6 7.78 9.60 -0.16
CA THR A 6 6.40 9.71 0.26
C THR A 6 6.23 8.90 1.54
N ARG A 7 5.11 9.08 2.22
CA ARG A 7 4.83 8.29 3.41
C ARG A 7 4.84 6.81 3.07
N GLU A 8 4.23 6.46 1.95
CA GLU A 8 4.14 5.08 1.53
C GLU A 8 5.53 4.50 1.21
N SER A 9 6.34 5.24 0.44
CA SER A 9 7.66 4.75 0.07
C SER A 9 8.54 4.59 1.29
N GLU A 10 8.41 5.47 2.24
CA GLU A 10 9.19 5.41 3.46
C GLU A 10 8.79 4.21 4.31
N MET A 11 7.50 3.92 4.39
CA MET A 11 7.03 2.75 5.10
C MET A 11 7.58 1.46 4.50
N LEU A 12 7.61 1.40 3.18
CA LEU A 12 8.15 0.22 2.50
C LEU A 12 9.63 0.04 2.82
N ARG A 13 10.38 1.11 2.70
CA ARG A 13 11.81 1.02 2.93
C ARG A 13 12.13 0.66 4.37
N LYS A 14 11.46 1.30 5.31
CA LYS A 14 11.71 1.03 6.72
C LYS A 14 11.36 -0.39 7.09
N ALA A 15 10.25 -0.88 6.57
CA ALA A 15 9.85 -2.26 6.86
C ALA A 15 10.86 -3.25 6.30
N ARG A 16 11.31 -2.99 5.08
CA ARG A 16 12.29 -3.86 4.43
C ARG A 16 13.59 -3.90 5.23
N VAL A 17 14.10 -2.74 5.59
CA VAL A 17 15.36 -2.65 6.32
C VAL A 17 15.23 -3.31 7.68
N LYS A 18 14.11 -3.08 8.35
CA LYS A 18 13.87 -3.67 9.65
C LYS A 18 13.88 -5.20 9.59
N LEU A 19 13.34 -5.77 8.54
CA LEU A 19 13.28 -7.21 8.37
C LEU A 19 14.56 -7.78 7.78
N GLY A 20 15.49 -6.92 7.36
CA GLY A 20 16.78 -7.38 6.86
C GLY A 20 16.75 -7.87 5.43
N TYR A 21 15.74 -7.49 4.66
CA TYR A 21 15.65 -7.94 3.27
C TYR A 21 16.30 -6.98 2.31
N SER A 22 16.84 -7.51 1.22
CA SER A 22 17.26 -6.67 0.10
C SER A 22 16.04 -6.37 -0.75
N GLN A 23 16.18 -5.39 -1.63
CA GLN A 23 15.10 -5.07 -2.56
C GLN A 23 14.76 -6.26 -3.45
N GLN A 24 15.80 -6.99 -3.88
CA GLN A 24 15.56 -8.16 -4.72
C GLN A 24 14.80 -9.24 -3.96
N GLN A 25 15.13 -9.43 -2.69
CA GLN A 25 14.42 -10.43 -1.90
C GLN A 25 12.94 -10.09 -1.76
N VAL A 26 12.64 -8.84 -1.49
CA VAL A 26 11.25 -8.43 -1.35
C VAL A 26 10.52 -8.61 -2.69
N ALA A 27 11.14 -8.19 -3.79
CA ALA A 27 10.50 -8.32 -5.08
C ALA A 27 10.21 -9.78 -5.39
N THR A 28 11.19 -10.64 -5.16
CA THR A 28 11.03 -12.06 -5.43
C THR A 28 9.91 -12.67 -4.58
N MET A 29 9.89 -12.37 -3.29
CA MET A 29 8.87 -12.91 -2.40
C MET A 29 7.48 -12.38 -2.71
N ALA A 30 7.41 -11.15 -3.19
CA ALA A 30 6.13 -10.55 -3.55
C ALA A 30 5.69 -10.90 -4.96
N GLY A 31 6.52 -11.63 -5.70
CA GLY A 31 6.14 -12.06 -7.04
C GLY A 31 6.17 -10.94 -8.06
N MET A 32 7.06 -9.97 -7.90
CA MET A 32 7.15 -8.87 -8.84
C MET A 32 8.59 -8.66 -9.26
N GLN A 33 8.78 -7.91 -10.33
CA GLN A 33 10.12 -7.60 -10.78
C GLN A 33 10.75 -6.55 -9.90
N ILE A 34 12.06 -6.61 -9.77
CA ILE A 34 12.76 -5.69 -8.89
C ILE A 34 12.53 -4.24 -9.30
N ARG A 35 12.47 -3.97 -10.61
CA ARG A 35 12.22 -2.62 -11.06
C ARG A 35 10.89 -2.08 -10.59
N GLN A 36 9.87 -2.92 -10.59
CA GLN A 36 8.56 -2.54 -10.11
C GLN A 36 8.61 -2.21 -8.62
N TYR A 37 9.26 -3.06 -7.85
CA TYR A 37 9.37 -2.80 -6.42
C TYR A 37 10.15 -1.51 -6.15
N GLN A 38 11.22 -1.31 -6.90
CA GLN A 38 12.05 -0.11 -6.72
C GLN A 38 11.25 1.17 -6.96
N ARG A 39 10.35 1.15 -7.92
CA ARG A 39 9.53 2.33 -8.18
C ARG A 39 8.66 2.68 -6.99
N PHE A 40 8.13 1.66 -6.32
CA PHE A 40 7.34 1.91 -5.10
C PHE A 40 8.23 2.49 -4.00
N GLU A 41 9.40 1.91 -3.78
CA GLU A 41 10.25 2.35 -2.69
C GLU A 41 10.86 3.70 -2.94
N TYR A 42 11.03 4.08 -4.21
CA TYR A 42 11.58 5.38 -4.55
C TYR A 42 10.50 6.46 -4.68
N GLY A 43 9.25 6.09 -4.48
CA GLY A 43 8.17 7.05 -4.53
C GLY A 43 7.74 7.42 -5.92
N GLU A 44 8.17 6.68 -6.93
CA GLU A 44 7.82 6.96 -8.31
C GLU A 44 6.45 6.41 -8.68
N ARG A 45 5.94 5.51 -7.87
CA ARG A 45 4.66 4.89 -8.14
C ARG A 45 4.01 4.50 -6.84
N GLU A 46 2.72 4.72 -6.74
CA GLU A 46 2.00 4.35 -5.52
C GLU A 46 1.56 2.90 -5.56
N VAL A 47 1.65 2.24 -4.43
CA VAL A 47 1.26 0.84 -4.33
C VAL A 47 -0.22 0.65 -4.63
N TYR A 48 -1.06 1.65 -4.33
CA TYR A 48 -2.49 1.48 -4.57
C TYR A 48 -2.85 1.38 -6.05
N HIS A 49 -1.89 1.62 -6.94
CA HIS A 49 -2.11 1.44 -8.37
C HIS A 49 -1.85 0.01 -8.82
N VAL A 50 -1.29 -0.82 -7.95
CA VAL A 50 -1.00 -2.20 -8.32
C VAL A 50 -2.27 -3.02 -8.08
N ASN A 51 -2.37 -4.18 -8.72
CA ASN A 51 -3.54 -5.00 -8.48
C ASN A 51 -3.55 -5.49 -7.04
N LEU A 52 -4.73 -5.82 -6.56
CA LEU A 52 -4.93 -6.13 -5.16
C LEU A 52 -4.06 -7.30 -4.71
N ARG A 53 -3.97 -8.34 -5.54
CA ARG A 53 -3.19 -9.51 -5.16
C ARG A 53 -1.74 -9.16 -4.93
N ALA A 54 -1.13 -8.42 -5.86
CA ALA A 54 0.25 -8.02 -5.72
C ALA A 54 0.46 -7.11 -4.51
N GLY A 55 -0.48 -6.21 -4.29
CA GLY A 55 -0.40 -5.32 -3.14
C GLY A 55 -0.47 -6.06 -1.83
N LEU A 56 -1.37 -7.03 -1.73
CA LEU A 56 -1.48 -7.82 -0.51
C LEU A 56 -0.26 -8.69 -0.27
N LEU A 57 0.30 -9.26 -1.34
CA LEU A 57 1.52 -10.04 -1.19
C LEU A 57 2.67 -9.17 -0.69
N LEU A 58 2.80 -7.99 -1.26
CA LEU A 58 3.85 -7.08 -0.83
C LEU A 58 3.69 -6.72 0.64
N CYS A 59 2.48 -6.41 1.05
CA CYS A 59 2.23 -6.08 2.45
C CYS A 59 2.51 -7.27 3.36
N ALA A 60 2.17 -8.47 2.93
CA ALA A 60 2.44 -9.66 3.73
C ALA A 60 3.94 -9.87 3.88
N VAL A 61 4.70 -9.71 2.82
CA VAL A 61 6.15 -9.88 2.87
C VAL A 61 6.78 -8.89 3.83
N LEU A 62 6.30 -7.66 3.83
CA LEU A 62 6.87 -6.60 4.65
C LEU A 62 6.19 -6.47 6.01
N GLU A 63 5.21 -7.31 6.28
CA GLU A 63 4.47 -7.30 7.54
C GLU A 63 3.82 -5.94 7.79
N LEU A 64 3.27 -5.38 6.73
CA LEU A 64 2.57 -4.11 6.80
C LEU A 64 1.08 -4.33 6.65
N ASP A 65 0.31 -3.53 7.36
CA ASP A 65 -1.13 -3.55 7.21
C ASP A 65 -1.49 -2.77 5.94
N PRO A 66 -2.18 -3.39 4.97
CA PRO A 66 -2.47 -2.71 3.71
C PRO A 66 -3.32 -1.46 3.89
N VAL A 67 -4.26 -1.48 4.82
CA VAL A 67 -5.09 -0.30 5.05
C VAL A 67 -4.24 0.84 5.57
N THR A 68 -3.36 0.56 6.51
CA THR A 68 -2.47 1.58 7.05
C THR A 68 -1.52 2.12 5.97
N LEU A 69 -1.02 1.23 5.13
CA LEU A 69 -0.12 1.65 4.07
C LEU A 69 -0.80 2.63 3.12
N ILE A 70 -2.01 2.33 2.71
CA ILE A 70 -2.70 3.12 1.70
C ILE A 70 -3.35 4.36 2.28
N PHE A 71 -3.98 4.25 3.44
CA PHE A 71 -4.79 5.32 4.01
C PHE A 71 -4.18 6.03 5.21
N GLY A 72 -3.08 5.52 5.73
CA GLY A 72 -2.45 6.13 6.89
C GLY A 72 -2.88 5.46 8.19
N ASP A 73 -2.32 5.94 9.26
CA ASP A 73 -2.56 5.36 10.58
C ASP A 73 -3.96 5.59 11.10
N LYS A 74 -4.67 6.54 10.53
CA LYS A 74 -5.97 6.90 11.03
C LYS A 74 -7.05 6.37 10.13
N PRO A 75 -8.00 5.66 10.66
CA PRO A 75 -9.09 5.13 9.84
C PRO A 75 -10.01 6.19 9.28
N GLU A 76 -9.86 7.43 9.73
CA GLU A 76 -10.73 8.51 9.24
C GLU A 76 -10.65 8.68 7.73
N ALA A 77 -9.47 8.48 7.15
CA ALA A 77 -9.34 8.64 5.70
C ALA A 77 -10.23 7.67 4.95
N LEU A 78 -10.21 6.42 5.39
CA LEU A 78 -11.05 5.40 4.77
C LEU A 78 -12.52 5.67 5.03
N ASN A 79 -12.85 6.01 6.27
CA ASN A 79 -14.23 6.30 6.63
C ASN A 79 -14.76 7.51 5.88
N ALA A 80 -13.91 8.50 5.66
CA ALA A 80 -14.34 9.69 4.92
C ALA A 80 -14.71 9.34 3.49
N LEU A 81 -13.98 8.45 2.87
CA LEU A 81 -14.31 8.02 1.51
C LEU A 81 -15.63 7.28 1.45
N ILE A 82 -15.86 6.40 2.41
CA ILE A 82 -17.11 5.65 2.48
C ILE A 82 -18.28 6.61 2.69
N ASN A 83 -18.13 7.54 3.62
CA ASN A 83 -19.18 8.49 3.93
C ASN A 83 -19.47 9.40 2.73
N GLN A 84 -18.44 9.78 2.02
CA GLN A 84 -18.60 10.62 0.86
C GLN A 84 -19.46 9.94 -0.19
N ARG A 85 -19.23 8.67 -0.42
CA ARG A 85 -20.02 7.93 -1.40
C ARG A 85 -21.46 7.78 -0.97
N THR A 86 -21.66 7.52 0.32
CA THR A 86 -23.00 7.41 0.85
C THR A 86 -23.75 8.73 0.73
N ALA A 87 -23.07 9.81 1.06
CA ALA A 87 -23.71 11.13 1.02
C ALA A 87 -24.14 11.51 -0.38
N LYS A 88 -23.50 10.96 -1.39
CA LYS A 88 -23.87 11.26 -2.76
C LYS A 88 -24.98 10.36 -3.26
N GLY A 89 -25.56 9.61 -2.37
CA GLY A 89 -26.66 8.75 -2.76
C GLY A 89 -26.24 7.41 -3.30
N THR A 90 -24.97 7.16 -3.33
CA THR A 90 -24.52 5.87 -3.74
C THR A 90 -24.75 4.91 -2.60
N MET A 91 -25.62 3.93 -2.85
CA MET A 91 -26.01 3.15 -1.81
C MET A 91 -25.14 2.06 -1.55
N ILE A 92 -24.55 1.98 -0.45
CA ILE A 92 -23.90 0.83 -0.05
C ILE A 92 -24.82 0.14 0.85
N ARG A 93 -25.34 -0.99 0.44
CA ARG A 93 -26.25 -1.64 1.15
C ARG A 93 -25.67 -2.28 2.28
N ARG A 94 -25.92 -1.91 3.29
CA ARG A 94 -25.46 -2.42 4.37
C ARG A 94 -26.26 -3.37 4.90
N LYS A 95 -26.28 -4.16 5.12
CA LYS A 95 -27.02 -4.98 5.55
C LYS A 95 -27.37 -5.04 6.72
N ARG A 96 -28.06 -5.14 7.03
CA ARG A 96 -28.49 -5.08 8.03
C ARG A 96 -28.80 -5.90 8.60
N LYS A 97 -28.79 -6.15 9.11
CA LYS A 97 -29.10 -6.76 9.68
C LYS A 97 -29.17 -7.06 10.04
#